data_23057528a03b7059b66cb2f445b57e7f
#
_entry.id   23057528a03b7059b66cb2f445b57e7f
#
_cell.length_a   1.000
_cell.length_b   1.000
_cell.length_c   1.000
_cell.angle_alpha   90.00
_cell.angle_beta   90.00
_cell.angle_gamma   90.00
#
_symmetry.space_group_name_H-M   'P 1'
#
loop_
_entity.id
_entity.type
_entity.pdbx_description
1 polymer ?
#
loop_
_entity_poly.entity_id
_entity_poly.type
_entity_poly.pdbx_seq_one_letter_code
_entity_poly.pdbx_strand_id
1 'polypeptide(L)'
;MKSKTLQRLLQTAKPEKTSLIWGFIFLVLSSGAGLTYPQLVRWMIDNVVQPKKLDLLLPTVGVLFLAFVIQGIFGSLRYYLFTLSGERIVLRLRKKLYEKILSQEVAFFDQWRTGDLMSRLASDCATLQNTVSVNISQGLRNLGQVLGGFGFMFYTSWRLSTLMFVLVPPIALGAFYFGKKIRKFSKQFQESLAEASIVAEETISGLRTVKSFVQESAETDRYGKTLEFSLIAAKSRTKSIADFMTLALIAGFGSVCFVLWYGGREVILSNLSMGDLTQFLLYLMIVAIGVGSLGSLWGDMMAGIGASQRVFEILERESLEKTEGIALKEILRSIDFKDVHFSYPTRTDYEVLKGISFSIVVGEAVAFVGPSGSGKTTLGYLLSRFYEPTSGEILIDGKKISDYALKSLREQIGIVSQEPILISDTIEENIRYARRDATDKEVHDAARAANAYDFIVNFPTGFKTRVGEKGIQLSGGQKQRVAIARALLKDPKILILDEATSNLDTASEHLVQEALQRLMKDRTTLIIAHRLATIKDANKIFVLNQGIISQQGTHDDLIRQTDQIYYQLVQRQFET
;
A
#
# COMPACT_ATOMS: atom_id res chain seq x y z
N MET A 1 -12.67 -0.63 -20.36
CA MET A 1 -11.88 -0.42 -19.12
C MET A 1 -10.38 -0.17 -19.38
N LYS A 2 -9.66 -0.98 -20.19
CA LYS A 2 -8.21 -0.82 -20.46
C LYS A 2 -7.80 0.55 -21.05
N SER A 3 -8.64 1.15 -21.89
CA SER A 3 -8.36 2.46 -22.53
C SER A 3 -8.35 3.63 -21.52
N LYS A 4 -9.28 3.65 -20.55
CA LYS A 4 -9.33 4.71 -19.52
C LYS A 4 -8.11 4.67 -18.58
N THR A 5 -7.65 3.48 -18.21
CA THR A 5 -6.47 3.29 -17.33
C THR A 5 -5.20 3.80 -18.01
N LEU A 6 -5.02 3.51 -19.30
CA LEU A 6 -3.86 4.01 -20.07
C LEU A 6 -3.89 5.55 -20.20
N GLN A 7 -5.06 6.12 -20.46
CA GLN A 7 -5.23 7.59 -20.53
C GLN A 7 -4.88 8.27 -19.19
N ARG A 8 -5.25 7.66 -18.05
CA ARG A 8 -4.91 8.16 -16.71
C ARG A 8 -3.41 8.13 -16.44
N LEU A 9 -2.74 7.03 -16.82
CA LEU A 9 -1.28 6.95 -16.72
C LEU A 9 -0.60 8.02 -17.57
N LEU A 10 -1.08 8.27 -18.79
CA LEU A 10 -0.57 9.33 -19.64
C LEU A 10 -0.81 10.74 -19.06
N GLN A 11 -1.93 10.96 -18.37
CA GLN A 11 -2.19 12.21 -17.68
C GLN A 11 -1.22 12.45 -16.52
N THR A 12 -0.86 11.40 -15.77
CA THR A 12 0.15 11.51 -14.68
C THR A 12 1.56 11.78 -15.22
N ALA A 13 1.82 11.45 -16.49
CA ALA A 13 3.09 11.70 -17.18
C ALA A 13 3.21 13.12 -17.77
N LYS A 14 2.12 13.88 -17.90
CA LYS A 14 2.13 15.24 -18.49
C LYS A 14 3.22 16.18 -17.94
N PRO A 15 3.52 16.23 -16.63
CA PRO A 15 4.56 17.12 -16.10
C PRO A 15 5.97 16.79 -16.61
N GLU A 16 6.21 15.53 -17.02
CA GLU A 16 7.52 15.05 -17.50
C GLU A 16 7.62 15.03 -19.03
N LYS A 17 6.69 15.68 -19.75
CA LYS A 17 6.62 15.64 -21.22
C LYS A 17 7.94 16.01 -21.91
N THR A 18 8.66 17.01 -21.41
CA THR A 18 9.93 17.47 -21.99
C THR A 18 11.01 16.39 -21.89
N SER A 19 11.19 15.78 -20.71
CA SER A 19 12.14 14.69 -20.50
C SER A 19 11.80 13.47 -21.36
N LEU A 20 10.50 13.14 -21.48
CA LEU A 20 10.02 12.01 -22.29
C LEU A 20 10.22 12.28 -23.80
N ILE A 21 10.04 13.52 -24.29
CA ILE A 21 10.32 13.89 -25.69
C ILE A 21 11.81 13.72 -26.00
N TRP A 22 12.69 14.26 -25.16
CA TRP A 22 14.14 14.06 -25.34
C TRP A 22 14.54 12.59 -25.25
N GLY A 23 13.97 11.87 -24.30
CA GLY A 23 14.15 10.41 -24.18
C GLY A 23 13.73 9.67 -25.46
N PHE A 24 12.61 10.08 -26.09
CA PHE A 24 12.15 9.52 -27.37
C PHE A 24 13.10 9.86 -28.53
N ILE A 25 13.61 11.09 -28.60
CA ILE A 25 14.61 11.49 -29.60
C ILE A 25 15.85 10.59 -29.47
N PHE A 26 16.38 10.42 -28.24
CA PHE A 26 17.53 9.55 -28.01
C PHE A 26 17.21 8.07 -28.27
N LEU A 27 15.96 7.64 -28.07
CA LEU A 27 15.51 6.31 -28.47
C LEU A 27 15.63 6.12 -29.97
N VAL A 28 15.14 7.05 -30.78
CA VAL A 28 15.20 6.99 -32.24
C VAL A 28 16.66 6.98 -32.72
N LEU A 29 17.50 7.87 -32.16
CA LEU A 29 18.92 7.94 -32.52
C LEU A 29 19.68 6.66 -32.15
N SER A 30 19.49 6.12 -30.94
CA SER A 30 20.14 4.89 -30.51
C SER A 30 19.66 3.67 -31.29
N SER A 31 18.37 3.59 -31.63
CA SER A 31 17.81 2.50 -32.43
C SER A 31 18.27 2.58 -33.87
N GLY A 32 18.33 3.78 -34.45
CA GLY A 32 18.87 4.01 -35.78
C GLY A 32 20.35 3.59 -35.88
N ALA A 33 21.19 4.03 -34.93
CA ALA A 33 22.58 3.61 -34.87
C ALA A 33 22.71 2.08 -34.74
N GLY A 34 21.85 1.42 -33.96
CA GLY A 34 21.81 -0.04 -33.84
C GLY A 34 21.40 -0.76 -35.12
N LEU A 35 20.57 -0.15 -35.97
CA LEU A 35 20.19 -0.70 -37.27
C LEU A 35 21.22 -0.41 -38.36
N THR A 36 22.09 0.56 -38.17
CA THR A 36 23.13 0.92 -39.14
C THR A 36 24.31 -0.04 -39.06
N TYR A 37 24.58 -0.65 -37.91
CA TYR A 37 25.76 -1.48 -37.72
C TYR A 37 25.84 -2.70 -38.69
N PRO A 38 24.77 -3.48 -38.98
CA PRO A 38 24.85 -4.54 -39.95
C PRO A 38 25.15 -4.07 -41.38
N GLN A 39 24.71 -2.84 -41.73
CA GLN A 39 25.01 -2.21 -43.01
C GLN A 39 26.51 -1.91 -43.15
N LEU A 40 27.13 -1.38 -42.10
CA LEU A 40 28.55 -1.09 -42.03
C LEU A 40 29.39 -2.39 -42.13
N VAL A 41 28.94 -3.46 -41.47
CA VAL A 41 29.59 -4.77 -41.56
C VAL A 41 29.52 -5.33 -43.00
N ARG A 42 28.36 -5.21 -43.65
CA ARG A 42 28.21 -5.58 -45.08
C ARG A 42 29.21 -4.82 -45.94
N TRP A 43 29.22 -3.49 -45.79
CA TRP A 43 30.10 -2.63 -46.57
C TRP A 43 31.58 -2.99 -46.34
N MET A 44 31.98 -3.27 -45.12
CA MET A 44 33.34 -3.70 -44.75
C MET A 44 33.70 -5.00 -45.44
N ILE A 45 32.82 -6.01 -45.44
CA ILE A 45 33.09 -7.30 -46.06
C ILE A 45 33.25 -7.15 -47.57
N ASP A 46 32.31 -6.48 -48.25
CA ASP A 46 32.26 -6.42 -49.71
C ASP A 46 33.31 -5.46 -50.31
N ASN A 47 33.66 -4.35 -49.60
CA ASN A 47 34.52 -3.32 -50.19
C ASN A 47 35.94 -3.25 -49.61
N VAL A 48 36.19 -3.91 -48.47
CA VAL A 48 37.49 -3.90 -47.80
C VAL A 48 38.09 -5.30 -47.71
N VAL A 49 37.34 -6.28 -47.15
CA VAL A 49 37.86 -7.63 -46.87
C VAL A 49 37.99 -8.45 -48.15
N GLN A 50 36.91 -8.53 -48.94
CA GLN A 50 36.95 -9.31 -50.21
C GLN A 50 37.99 -8.78 -51.20
N PRO A 51 38.08 -7.41 -51.45
CA PRO A 51 39.11 -6.87 -52.33
C PRO A 51 40.50 -6.78 -51.69
N LYS A 52 40.67 -7.22 -50.43
CA LYS A 52 41.94 -7.24 -49.65
C LYS A 52 42.58 -5.86 -49.50
N LYS A 53 41.78 -4.79 -49.31
CA LYS A 53 42.25 -3.40 -49.17
C LYS A 53 42.61 -3.11 -47.71
N LEU A 54 43.85 -3.35 -47.30
CA LEU A 54 44.32 -3.13 -45.93
C LEU A 54 44.22 -1.66 -45.47
N ASP A 55 44.41 -0.71 -46.38
CA ASP A 55 44.39 0.73 -46.08
C ASP A 55 43.02 1.22 -45.60
N LEU A 56 41.94 0.57 -46.02
CA LEU A 56 40.56 0.91 -45.64
C LEU A 56 40.07 0.15 -44.37
N LEU A 57 40.81 -0.85 -43.90
CA LEU A 57 40.38 -1.66 -42.79
C LEU A 57 40.28 -0.87 -41.47
N LEU A 58 41.36 -0.16 -41.12
CA LEU A 58 41.40 0.65 -39.88
C LEU A 58 40.37 1.77 -39.85
N PRO A 59 40.22 2.59 -40.91
CA PRO A 59 39.17 3.60 -40.98
C PRO A 59 37.75 3.03 -40.82
N THR A 60 37.46 1.87 -41.45
CA THR A 60 36.12 1.23 -41.38
C THR A 60 35.81 0.71 -39.98
N VAL A 61 36.80 0.09 -39.35
CA VAL A 61 36.65 -0.34 -37.94
C VAL A 61 36.45 0.87 -37.02
N GLY A 62 37.15 2.02 -37.30
CA GLY A 62 36.94 3.26 -36.60
C GLY A 62 35.51 3.81 -36.71
N VAL A 63 34.92 3.76 -37.91
CA VAL A 63 33.51 4.14 -38.14
C VAL A 63 32.54 3.22 -37.39
N LEU A 64 32.78 1.90 -37.40
CA LEU A 64 32.01 0.92 -36.65
C LEU A 64 32.09 1.21 -35.14
N PHE A 65 33.29 1.47 -34.63
CA PHE A 65 33.49 1.79 -33.22
C PHE A 65 32.75 3.08 -32.84
N LEU A 66 32.82 4.13 -33.69
CA LEU A 66 32.09 5.39 -33.49
C LEU A 66 30.56 5.15 -33.46
N ALA A 67 30.04 4.30 -34.34
CA ALA A 67 28.62 3.94 -34.33
C ALA A 67 28.19 3.29 -33.01
N PHE A 68 29.01 2.39 -32.44
CA PHE A 68 28.76 1.79 -31.14
C PHE A 68 28.85 2.82 -29.99
N VAL A 69 29.82 3.73 -30.03
CA VAL A 69 29.94 4.83 -29.05
C VAL A 69 28.68 5.71 -29.08
N ILE A 70 28.24 6.10 -30.28
CA ILE A 70 27.02 6.91 -30.48
C ILE A 70 25.79 6.15 -29.94
N GLN A 71 25.65 4.87 -30.28
CA GLN A 71 24.56 4.02 -29.79
C GLN A 71 24.58 3.92 -28.25
N GLY A 72 25.77 3.74 -27.66
CA GLY A 72 25.95 3.64 -26.21
C GLY A 72 25.56 4.93 -25.48
N ILE A 73 26.05 6.09 -25.97
CA ILE A 73 25.74 7.40 -25.39
C ILE A 73 24.23 7.69 -25.46
N PHE A 74 23.65 7.59 -26.64
CA PHE A 74 22.20 7.86 -26.78
C PHE A 74 21.35 6.82 -26.08
N GLY A 75 21.81 5.56 -26.01
CA GLY A 75 21.17 4.52 -25.23
C GLY A 75 21.15 4.81 -23.73
N SER A 76 22.27 5.29 -23.18
CA SER A 76 22.40 5.72 -21.78
C SER A 76 21.52 6.93 -21.46
N LEU A 77 21.57 7.98 -22.30
CA LEU A 77 20.77 9.19 -22.14
C LEU A 77 19.26 8.87 -22.17
N ARG A 78 18.85 8.05 -23.12
CA ARG A 78 17.49 7.53 -23.19
C ARG A 78 17.09 6.84 -21.88
N TYR A 79 17.90 5.86 -21.42
CA TYR A 79 17.62 5.12 -20.20
C TYR A 79 17.51 6.04 -18.99
N TYR A 80 18.44 6.98 -18.84
CA TYR A 80 18.45 7.95 -17.76
C TYR A 80 17.17 8.80 -17.73
N LEU A 81 16.79 9.39 -18.88
CA LEU A 81 15.62 10.26 -18.95
C LEU A 81 14.30 9.52 -18.71
N PHE A 82 14.12 8.34 -19.30
CA PHE A 82 12.91 7.55 -19.06
C PHE A 82 12.81 7.07 -17.63
N THR A 83 13.91 6.58 -17.05
CA THR A 83 13.93 6.07 -15.67
C THR A 83 13.67 7.21 -14.68
N LEU A 84 14.38 8.35 -14.82
CA LEU A 84 14.17 9.50 -13.94
C LEU A 84 12.75 10.06 -14.03
N SER A 85 12.18 10.13 -15.24
CA SER A 85 10.78 10.53 -15.41
C SER A 85 9.82 9.57 -14.73
N GLY A 86 10.06 8.26 -14.84
CA GLY A 86 9.27 7.24 -14.15
C GLY A 86 9.33 7.38 -12.63
N GLU A 87 10.53 7.61 -12.05
CA GLU A 87 10.71 7.88 -10.62
C GLU A 87 9.87 9.08 -10.15
N ARG A 88 9.95 10.20 -10.86
CA ARG A 88 9.22 11.42 -10.52
C ARG A 88 7.69 11.24 -10.61
N ILE A 89 7.22 10.52 -11.63
CA ILE A 89 5.80 10.22 -11.80
C ILE A 89 5.29 9.40 -10.62
N VAL A 90 6.02 8.33 -10.25
CA VAL A 90 5.59 7.42 -9.19
C VAL A 90 5.74 8.05 -7.80
N LEU A 91 6.76 8.86 -7.57
CA LEU A 91 6.88 9.63 -6.32
C LEU A 91 5.64 10.51 -6.10
N ARG A 92 5.21 11.25 -7.13
CA ARG A 92 3.97 12.04 -7.06
C ARG A 92 2.73 11.18 -6.86
N LEU A 93 2.68 10.02 -7.51
CA LEU A 93 1.56 9.08 -7.39
C LEU A 93 1.48 8.50 -5.96
N ARG A 94 2.61 8.08 -5.38
CA ARG A 94 2.69 7.59 -3.99
C ARG A 94 2.22 8.64 -2.99
N LYS A 95 2.68 9.89 -3.17
CA LYS A 95 2.25 10.99 -2.30
C LYS A 95 0.74 11.19 -2.38
N LYS A 96 0.17 11.29 -3.59
CA LYS A 96 -1.28 11.43 -3.79
C LYS A 96 -2.07 10.23 -3.26
N LEU A 97 -1.54 9.01 -3.43
CA LEU A 97 -2.18 7.80 -2.91
C LEU A 97 -2.19 7.81 -1.39
N TYR A 98 -1.09 8.19 -0.76
CA TYR A 98 -1.00 8.29 0.70
C TYR A 98 -1.95 9.37 1.25
N GLU A 99 -1.97 10.55 0.64
CA GLU A 99 -2.91 11.62 0.97
C GLU A 99 -4.37 11.14 0.85
N LYS A 100 -4.66 10.40 -0.24
CA LYS A 100 -6.01 9.87 -0.47
C LYS A 100 -6.40 8.79 0.52
N ILE A 101 -5.48 7.89 0.89
CA ILE A 101 -5.71 6.89 1.94
C ILE A 101 -6.03 7.59 3.27
N LEU A 102 -5.24 8.59 3.68
CA LEU A 102 -5.46 9.32 4.93
C LEU A 102 -6.75 10.15 4.95
N SER A 103 -7.29 10.49 3.79
CA SER A 103 -8.55 11.22 3.66
C SER A 103 -9.80 10.31 3.65
N GLN A 104 -9.64 8.98 3.77
CA GLN A 104 -10.77 8.07 3.83
C GLN A 104 -11.37 8.01 5.24
N GLU A 105 -12.65 7.67 5.31
CA GLU A 105 -13.38 7.41 6.55
C GLU A 105 -12.82 6.19 7.30
N VAL A 106 -13.05 6.12 8.62
CA VAL A 106 -12.59 5.00 9.46
C VAL A 106 -13.18 3.66 8.99
N ALA A 107 -14.43 3.66 8.54
CA ALA A 107 -15.10 2.49 7.96
C ALA A 107 -14.35 1.86 6.76
N PHE A 108 -13.59 2.64 6.02
CA PHE A 108 -12.72 2.13 4.96
C PHE A 108 -11.63 1.22 5.55
N PHE A 109 -11.00 1.63 6.66
CA PHE A 109 -9.93 0.86 7.30
C PHE A 109 -10.42 -0.42 7.97
N ASP A 110 -11.70 -0.49 8.36
CA ASP A 110 -12.30 -1.73 8.88
C ASP A 110 -12.47 -2.80 7.80
N GLN A 111 -12.65 -2.38 6.54
CA GLN A 111 -12.81 -3.27 5.40
C GLN A 111 -11.47 -3.65 4.74
N TRP A 112 -10.45 -2.80 4.88
CA TRP A 112 -9.16 -2.96 4.22
C TRP A 112 -8.08 -3.35 5.22
N ARG A 113 -7.36 -4.42 4.91
CA ARG A 113 -6.20 -4.79 5.72
C ARG A 113 -5.07 -3.78 5.50
N THR A 114 -4.39 -3.39 6.56
CA THR A 114 -3.23 -2.48 6.49
C THR A 114 -2.16 -3.01 5.54
N GLY A 115 -1.92 -4.33 5.52
CA GLY A 115 -0.99 -4.99 4.61
C GLY A 115 -1.33 -4.77 3.13
N ASP A 116 -2.62 -4.78 2.76
CA ASP A 116 -3.06 -4.54 1.38
C ASP A 116 -2.78 -3.09 0.96
N LEU A 117 -3.04 -2.11 1.84
CA LEU A 117 -2.74 -0.70 1.59
C LEU A 117 -1.23 -0.45 1.46
N MET A 118 -0.42 -1.07 2.32
CA MET A 118 1.05 -1.01 2.24
C MET A 118 1.57 -1.65 0.96
N SER A 119 1.01 -2.78 0.53
CA SER A 119 1.36 -3.42 -0.74
C SER A 119 1.05 -2.52 -1.94
N ARG A 120 -0.08 -1.78 -1.92
CA ARG A 120 -0.41 -0.82 -2.99
C ARG A 120 0.56 0.35 -3.04
N LEU A 121 0.97 0.89 -1.87
CA LEU A 121 1.96 1.97 -1.79
C LEU A 121 3.37 1.53 -2.21
N ALA A 122 3.78 0.32 -1.88
CA ALA A 122 5.12 -0.19 -2.16
C ALA A 122 5.17 -0.94 -3.50
N SER A 123 4.56 -2.14 -3.58
CA SER A 123 4.69 -3.09 -4.68
C SER A 123 3.97 -2.63 -5.95
N ASP A 124 2.69 -2.22 -5.85
CA ASP A 124 1.92 -1.80 -7.02
C ASP A 124 2.49 -0.53 -7.63
N CYS A 125 2.92 0.43 -6.81
CA CYS A 125 3.59 1.63 -7.29
C CYS A 125 4.94 1.32 -7.95
N ALA A 126 5.73 0.35 -7.44
CA ALA A 126 6.98 -0.08 -8.07
C ALA A 126 6.73 -0.77 -9.43
N THR A 127 5.70 -1.60 -9.52
CA THR A 127 5.28 -2.22 -10.78
C THR A 127 4.87 -1.18 -11.82
N LEU A 128 4.14 -0.14 -11.40
CA LEU A 128 3.80 0.99 -12.25
C LEU A 128 5.03 1.77 -12.71
N GLN A 129 6.00 1.99 -11.84
CA GLN A 129 7.26 2.66 -12.15
C GLN A 129 7.98 1.94 -13.30
N ASN A 130 8.21 0.63 -13.17
CA ASN A 130 8.85 -0.17 -14.19
C ASN A 130 8.08 -0.14 -15.51
N THR A 131 6.74 -0.19 -15.44
CA THR A 131 5.87 -0.17 -16.62
C THR A 131 5.97 1.16 -17.37
N VAL A 132 5.87 2.28 -16.67
CA VAL A 132 5.86 3.63 -17.29
C VAL A 132 7.25 4.04 -17.78
N SER A 133 8.34 3.60 -17.12
CA SER A 133 9.71 3.99 -17.46
C SER A 133 10.38 2.98 -18.39
N VAL A 134 10.77 1.83 -17.82
CA VAL A 134 11.63 0.84 -18.50
C VAL A 134 10.87 0.12 -19.61
N ASN A 135 9.67 -0.41 -19.31
CA ASN A 135 8.96 -1.30 -20.23
C ASN A 135 8.47 -0.56 -21.48
N ILE A 136 7.93 0.67 -21.33
CA ILE A 136 7.51 1.48 -22.50
C ILE A 136 8.72 1.84 -23.37
N SER A 137 9.81 2.32 -22.76
CA SER A 137 11.01 2.69 -23.48
C SER A 137 11.64 1.49 -24.22
N GLN A 138 11.71 0.34 -23.55
CA GLN A 138 12.27 -0.88 -24.12
C GLN A 138 11.36 -1.50 -25.18
N GLY A 139 10.04 -1.43 -24.97
CA GLY A 139 9.05 -1.88 -25.94
C GLY A 139 9.11 -1.09 -27.24
N LEU A 140 9.16 0.24 -27.16
CA LEU A 140 9.29 1.10 -28.34
C LEU A 140 10.61 0.86 -29.09
N ARG A 141 11.72 0.71 -28.35
CA ARG A 141 13.01 0.39 -28.96
C ARG A 141 12.98 -0.96 -29.69
N ASN A 142 12.51 -2.01 -29.01
CA ASN A 142 12.47 -3.37 -29.59
C ASN A 142 11.50 -3.42 -30.78
N LEU A 143 10.38 -2.72 -30.71
CA LEU A 143 9.45 -2.59 -31.86
C LEU A 143 10.14 -1.91 -33.06
N GLY A 144 10.84 -0.80 -32.83
CA GLY A 144 11.61 -0.11 -33.86
C GLY A 144 12.70 -0.99 -34.48
N GLN A 145 13.42 -1.75 -33.65
CA GLN A 145 14.46 -2.69 -34.11
C GLN A 145 13.87 -3.88 -34.90
N VAL A 146 12.73 -4.43 -34.46
CA VAL A 146 12.06 -5.51 -35.18
C VAL A 146 11.52 -5.03 -36.51
N LEU A 147 10.81 -3.91 -36.57
CA LEU A 147 10.26 -3.36 -37.81
C LEU A 147 11.38 -2.91 -38.77
N GLY A 148 12.39 -2.21 -38.27
CA GLY A 148 13.55 -1.79 -39.07
C GLY A 148 14.37 -2.97 -39.55
N GLY A 149 14.63 -3.95 -38.66
CA GLY A 149 15.34 -5.19 -39.02
C GLY A 149 14.63 -5.98 -40.11
N PHE A 150 13.32 -6.19 -40.01
CA PHE A 150 12.51 -6.82 -41.08
C PHE A 150 12.57 -6.00 -42.38
N GLY A 151 12.44 -4.67 -42.31
CA GLY A 151 12.54 -3.82 -43.50
C GLY A 151 13.88 -4.00 -44.22
N PHE A 152 15.00 -4.01 -43.50
CA PHE A 152 16.33 -4.25 -44.09
C PHE A 152 16.52 -5.68 -44.58
N MET A 153 15.97 -6.69 -43.89
CA MET A 153 16.00 -8.09 -44.37
C MET A 153 15.28 -8.22 -45.71
N PHE A 154 14.09 -7.63 -45.86
CA PHE A 154 13.35 -7.65 -47.14
C PHE A 154 14.07 -6.88 -48.24
N TYR A 155 14.71 -5.75 -47.90
CA TYR A 155 15.52 -4.99 -48.86
C TYR A 155 16.74 -5.80 -49.35
N THR A 156 17.39 -6.53 -48.43
CA THR A 156 18.59 -7.35 -48.79
C THR A 156 18.22 -8.56 -49.65
N SER A 157 17.19 -9.32 -49.24
CA SER A 157 16.71 -10.47 -50.03
C SER A 157 15.24 -10.78 -49.68
N TRP A 158 14.32 -10.41 -50.59
CA TRP A 158 12.91 -10.72 -50.41
C TRP A 158 12.63 -12.24 -50.37
N ARG A 159 13.41 -13.05 -51.09
CA ARG A 159 13.28 -14.52 -51.12
C ARG A 159 13.63 -15.14 -49.78
N LEU A 160 14.80 -14.78 -49.20
CA LEU A 160 15.21 -15.26 -47.87
C LEU A 160 14.22 -14.81 -46.80
N SER A 161 13.76 -13.57 -46.85
CA SER A 161 12.80 -13.03 -45.90
C SER A 161 11.44 -13.74 -45.94
N THR A 162 10.93 -14.04 -47.15
CA THR A 162 9.69 -14.80 -47.33
C THR A 162 9.81 -16.23 -46.77
N LEU A 163 10.95 -16.90 -47.02
CA LEU A 163 11.21 -18.22 -46.45
C LEU A 163 11.25 -18.19 -44.91
N MET A 164 11.82 -17.15 -44.31
CA MET A 164 11.77 -16.97 -42.86
C MET A 164 10.34 -16.83 -42.31
N PHE A 165 9.44 -16.18 -43.05
CA PHE A 165 8.02 -16.09 -42.66
C PHE A 165 7.32 -17.45 -42.58
N VAL A 166 7.77 -18.46 -43.33
CA VAL A 166 7.24 -19.83 -43.26
C VAL A 166 7.65 -20.53 -41.95
N LEU A 167 8.81 -20.16 -41.37
CA LEU A 167 9.30 -20.72 -40.11
C LEU A 167 8.68 -20.10 -38.87
N VAL A 168 8.10 -18.89 -38.96
CA VAL A 168 7.48 -18.19 -37.83
C VAL A 168 6.20 -18.86 -37.29
N PRO A 169 5.24 -19.35 -38.11
CA PRO A 169 4.01 -19.95 -37.60
C PRO A 169 4.22 -21.17 -36.69
N PRO A 170 5.09 -22.14 -36.99
CA PRO A 170 5.35 -23.25 -36.07
C PRO A 170 5.85 -22.79 -34.69
N ILE A 171 6.74 -21.78 -34.66
CA ILE A 171 7.27 -21.21 -33.41
C ILE A 171 6.14 -20.50 -32.64
N ALA A 172 5.32 -19.72 -33.33
CA ALA A 172 4.18 -19.02 -32.75
C ALA A 172 3.13 -19.99 -32.17
N LEU A 173 2.81 -21.05 -32.85
CA LEU A 173 1.93 -22.12 -32.37
C LEU A 173 2.50 -22.81 -31.12
N GLY A 174 3.81 -23.14 -31.15
CA GLY A 174 4.53 -23.66 -29.98
C GLY A 174 4.44 -22.69 -28.78
N ALA A 175 4.72 -21.41 -28.99
CA ALA A 175 4.66 -20.40 -27.97
C ALA A 175 3.22 -20.25 -27.39
N PHE A 176 2.20 -20.33 -28.22
CA PHE A 176 0.80 -20.29 -27.78
C PHE A 176 0.43 -21.53 -26.94
N TYR A 177 0.79 -22.73 -27.38
CA TYR A 177 0.52 -23.98 -26.68
C TYR A 177 1.22 -24.04 -25.32
N PHE A 178 2.54 -23.84 -25.31
CA PHE A 178 3.32 -23.87 -24.07
C PHE A 178 2.98 -22.68 -23.17
N GLY A 179 2.71 -21.51 -23.72
CA GLY A 179 2.31 -20.33 -22.96
C GLY A 179 1.02 -20.54 -22.16
N LYS A 180 0.02 -21.22 -22.73
CA LYS A 180 -1.20 -21.61 -22.02
C LYS A 180 -0.92 -22.59 -20.87
N LYS A 181 -0.06 -23.59 -21.13
CA LYS A 181 0.33 -24.61 -20.14
C LYS A 181 1.16 -24.01 -19.00
N ILE A 182 2.14 -23.17 -19.33
CA ILE A 182 2.98 -22.46 -18.35
C ILE A 182 2.11 -21.55 -17.48
N ARG A 183 1.16 -20.80 -18.07
CA ARG A 183 0.24 -19.94 -17.30
C ARG A 183 -0.61 -20.73 -16.32
N LYS A 184 -1.14 -21.89 -16.71
CA LYS A 184 -1.91 -22.78 -15.81
C LYS A 184 -1.06 -23.22 -14.61
N PHE A 185 0.12 -23.74 -14.84
CA PHE A 185 0.99 -24.21 -13.75
C PHE A 185 1.58 -23.08 -12.91
N SER A 186 1.82 -21.90 -13.51
CA SER A 186 2.23 -20.71 -12.74
C SER A 186 1.13 -20.26 -11.78
N LYS A 187 -0.15 -20.34 -12.20
CA LYS A 187 -1.28 -20.03 -11.33
C LYS A 187 -1.34 -21.01 -10.15
N GLN A 188 -1.27 -22.32 -10.42
CA GLN A 188 -1.28 -23.34 -9.37
C GLN A 188 -0.10 -23.19 -8.39
N PHE A 189 1.10 -22.86 -8.89
CA PHE A 189 2.24 -22.58 -8.04
C PHE A 189 2.02 -21.39 -7.13
N GLN A 190 1.45 -20.27 -7.66
CA GLN A 190 1.15 -19.09 -6.87
C GLN A 190 0.08 -19.35 -5.79
N GLU A 191 -0.96 -20.13 -6.13
CA GLU A 191 -2.01 -20.53 -5.18
C GLU A 191 -1.42 -21.38 -4.04
N SER A 192 -0.63 -22.40 -4.35
CA SER A 192 0.03 -23.23 -3.33
C SER A 192 1.03 -22.44 -2.47
N LEU A 193 1.74 -21.48 -3.04
CA LEU A 193 2.66 -20.62 -2.29
C LEU A 193 1.90 -19.65 -1.36
N ALA A 194 0.74 -19.16 -1.79
CA ALA A 194 -0.13 -18.35 -0.96
C ALA A 194 -0.65 -19.13 0.26
N GLU A 195 -1.05 -20.40 0.08
CA GLU A 195 -1.44 -21.29 1.20
C GLU A 195 -0.28 -21.49 2.19
N ALA A 196 0.94 -21.73 1.70
CA ALA A 196 2.11 -21.82 2.55
C ALA A 196 2.38 -20.50 3.32
N SER A 197 2.18 -19.36 2.68
CA SER A 197 2.34 -18.05 3.32
C SER A 197 1.32 -17.81 4.43
N ILE A 198 0.08 -18.29 4.27
CA ILE A 198 -0.96 -18.22 5.32
C ILE A 198 -0.53 -19.03 6.55
N VAL A 199 -0.03 -20.26 6.34
CA VAL A 199 0.47 -21.11 7.45
C VAL A 199 1.64 -20.42 8.17
N ALA A 200 2.58 -19.83 7.43
CA ALA A 200 3.70 -19.12 8.03
C ALA A 200 3.25 -17.88 8.82
N GLU A 201 2.32 -17.08 8.28
CA GLU A 201 1.76 -15.91 8.96
C GLU A 201 1.06 -16.29 10.26
N GLU A 202 0.23 -17.33 10.24
CA GLU A 202 -0.47 -17.86 11.41
C GLU A 202 0.53 -18.30 12.50
N THR A 203 1.53 -19.11 12.12
CA THR A 203 2.54 -19.64 13.04
C THR A 203 3.41 -18.54 13.64
N ILE A 204 3.88 -17.59 12.82
CA ILE A 204 4.75 -16.47 13.28
C ILE A 204 3.96 -15.52 14.18
N SER A 205 2.72 -15.20 13.81
CA SER A 205 1.85 -14.33 14.62
C SER A 205 1.50 -14.98 15.96
N GLY A 206 1.31 -16.30 15.98
CA GLY A 206 1.05 -17.12 17.17
C GLY A 206 2.31 -17.66 17.85
N LEU A 207 3.51 -17.12 17.59
CA LEU A 207 4.78 -17.73 18.02
C LEU A 207 4.86 -18.01 19.52
N ARG A 208 4.30 -17.13 20.38
CA ARG A 208 4.25 -17.35 21.83
C ARG A 208 3.49 -18.61 22.19
N THR A 209 2.35 -18.86 21.52
CA THR A 209 1.54 -20.06 21.69
C THR A 209 2.31 -21.30 21.24
N VAL A 210 2.92 -21.26 20.05
CA VAL A 210 3.72 -22.36 19.52
C VAL A 210 4.84 -22.73 20.51
N LYS A 211 5.55 -21.72 21.02
CA LYS A 211 6.62 -21.91 22.02
C LYS A 211 6.10 -22.46 23.36
N SER A 212 4.97 -21.95 23.86
CA SER A 212 4.41 -22.40 25.15
C SER A 212 3.93 -23.85 25.13
N PHE A 213 3.52 -24.34 23.94
CA PHE A 213 3.09 -25.73 23.76
C PHE A 213 4.16 -26.65 23.15
N VAL A 214 5.40 -26.13 22.90
CA VAL A 214 6.54 -26.87 22.31
C VAL A 214 6.17 -27.53 20.98
N GLN A 215 5.47 -26.79 20.11
CA GLN A 215 4.94 -27.31 18.83
C GLN A 215 5.76 -26.86 17.61
N GLU A 216 7.00 -26.44 17.77
CA GLU A 216 7.85 -25.95 16.66
C GLU A 216 8.03 -26.99 15.56
N SER A 217 8.23 -28.25 15.95
CA SER A 217 8.42 -29.36 15.00
C SER A 217 7.14 -29.62 14.20
N ALA A 218 5.98 -29.65 14.87
CA ALA A 218 4.71 -29.88 14.22
C ALA A 218 4.35 -28.77 13.21
N GLU A 219 4.59 -27.51 13.58
CA GLU A 219 4.35 -26.39 12.67
C GLU A 219 5.36 -26.35 11.52
N THR A 220 6.61 -26.75 11.75
CA THR A 220 7.61 -26.91 10.68
C THR A 220 7.18 -27.99 9.68
N ASP A 221 6.69 -29.13 10.16
CA ASP A 221 6.18 -30.21 9.31
C ASP A 221 4.92 -29.79 8.54
N ARG A 222 4.01 -29.06 9.18
CA ARG A 222 2.81 -28.49 8.55
C ARG A 222 3.18 -27.55 7.40
N TYR A 223 4.12 -26.64 7.63
CA TYR A 223 4.63 -25.73 6.61
C TYR A 223 5.35 -26.49 5.48
N GLY A 224 6.18 -27.49 5.84
CA GLY A 224 6.89 -28.35 4.88
C GLY A 224 5.95 -29.06 3.92
N LYS A 225 4.85 -29.63 4.42
CA LYS A 225 3.83 -30.28 3.57
C LYS A 225 3.20 -29.31 2.56
N THR A 226 2.87 -28.07 2.97
CA THR A 226 2.33 -27.08 2.04
C THR A 226 3.35 -26.65 0.98
N LEU A 227 4.64 -26.60 1.33
CA LEU A 227 5.72 -26.35 0.36
C LEU A 227 5.91 -27.50 -0.65
N GLU A 228 5.70 -28.75 -0.26
CA GLU A 228 5.76 -29.88 -1.18
C GLU A 228 4.72 -29.79 -2.31
N PHE A 229 3.49 -29.34 -2.02
CA PHE A 229 2.50 -29.07 -3.07
C PHE A 229 2.95 -27.99 -4.02
N SER A 230 3.57 -26.92 -3.51
CA SER A 230 4.13 -25.87 -4.36
C SER A 230 5.27 -26.38 -5.24
N LEU A 231 6.11 -27.29 -4.74
CA LEU A 231 7.19 -27.92 -5.50
C LEU A 231 6.67 -28.77 -6.66
N ILE A 232 5.57 -29.51 -6.48
CA ILE A 232 4.94 -30.31 -7.55
C ILE A 232 4.48 -29.38 -8.70
N ALA A 233 3.81 -28.28 -8.37
CA ALA A 233 3.40 -27.29 -9.36
C ALA A 233 4.60 -26.60 -10.03
N ALA A 234 5.66 -26.29 -9.26
CA ALA A 234 6.91 -25.74 -9.78
C ALA A 234 7.60 -26.67 -10.75
N LYS A 235 7.68 -27.97 -10.44
CA LYS A 235 8.26 -28.99 -11.35
C LYS A 235 7.53 -29.02 -12.70
N SER A 236 6.20 -29.03 -12.68
CA SER A 236 5.37 -29.06 -13.90
C SER A 236 5.53 -27.79 -14.73
N ARG A 237 5.60 -26.61 -14.07
CA ARG A 237 5.88 -25.31 -14.70
C ARG A 237 7.26 -25.32 -15.35
N THR A 238 8.30 -25.68 -14.57
CA THR A 238 9.70 -25.69 -15.03
C THR A 238 9.91 -26.64 -16.19
N LYS A 239 9.31 -27.85 -16.15
CA LYS A 239 9.34 -28.78 -17.27
C LYS A 239 8.73 -28.16 -18.52
N SER A 240 7.56 -27.50 -18.40
CA SER A 240 6.92 -26.88 -19.58
C SER A 240 7.73 -25.71 -20.15
N ILE A 241 8.45 -24.97 -19.29
CA ILE A 241 9.39 -23.92 -19.72
C ILE A 241 10.60 -24.55 -20.45
N ALA A 242 11.19 -25.62 -19.90
CA ALA A 242 12.32 -26.31 -20.49
C ALA A 242 11.98 -26.91 -21.89
N ASP A 243 10.81 -27.56 -21.99
CA ASP A 243 10.31 -28.10 -23.24
C ASP A 243 10.14 -26.99 -24.31
N PHE A 244 9.58 -25.85 -23.92
CA PHE A 244 9.47 -24.69 -24.81
C PHE A 244 10.82 -24.10 -25.20
N MET A 245 11.76 -23.97 -24.25
CA MET A 245 13.11 -23.47 -24.54
C MET A 245 13.83 -24.38 -25.52
N THR A 246 13.70 -25.71 -25.37
CA THR A 246 14.27 -26.69 -26.31
C THR A 246 13.72 -26.49 -27.71
N LEU A 247 12.38 -26.37 -27.84
CA LEU A 247 11.74 -26.11 -29.13
C LEU A 247 12.22 -24.79 -29.75
N ALA A 248 12.28 -23.73 -28.96
CA ALA A 248 12.69 -22.39 -29.39
C ALA A 248 14.16 -22.37 -29.86
N LEU A 249 15.06 -23.06 -29.14
CA LEU A 249 16.47 -23.18 -29.51
C LEU A 249 16.65 -23.99 -30.82
N ILE A 250 15.99 -25.15 -30.95
CA ILE A 250 16.02 -25.93 -32.17
C ILE A 250 15.51 -25.13 -33.36
N ALA A 251 14.39 -24.43 -33.21
CA ALA A 251 13.83 -23.60 -34.26
C ALA A 251 14.73 -22.39 -34.58
N GLY A 252 15.35 -21.76 -33.58
CA GLY A 252 16.27 -20.65 -33.76
C GLY A 252 17.54 -21.05 -34.51
N PHE A 253 18.25 -22.06 -34.03
CA PHE A 253 19.45 -22.56 -34.71
C PHE A 253 19.14 -23.20 -36.06
N GLY A 254 18.01 -23.91 -36.17
CA GLY A 254 17.51 -24.44 -37.44
C GLY A 254 17.29 -23.33 -38.48
N SER A 255 16.76 -22.18 -38.04
CA SER A 255 16.59 -20.99 -38.90
C SER A 255 17.94 -20.45 -39.38
N VAL A 256 18.96 -20.39 -38.51
CA VAL A 256 20.32 -19.95 -38.88
C VAL A 256 20.94 -20.94 -39.87
N CYS A 257 20.86 -22.26 -39.62
CA CYS A 257 21.35 -23.27 -40.52
C CYS A 257 20.67 -23.20 -41.89
N PHE A 258 19.37 -22.96 -41.92
CA PHE A 258 18.60 -22.81 -43.13
C PHE A 258 19.03 -21.57 -43.95
N VAL A 259 19.23 -20.42 -43.28
CA VAL A 259 19.74 -19.19 -43.92
C VAL A 259 21.14 -19.41 -44.48
N LEU A 260 22.01 -20.09 -43.73
CA LEU A 260 23.37 -20.42 -44.22
C LEU A 260 23.35 -21.34 -45.43
N TRP A 261 22.47 -22.36 -45.44
CA TRP A 261 22.34 -23.26 -46.55
C TRP A 261 21.80 -22.58 -47.81
N TYR A 262 20.63 -21.93 -47.71
CA TYR A 262 20.00 -21.30 -48.87
C TYR A 262 20.74 -19.99 -49.28
N GLY A 263 21.10 -19.15 -48.33
CA GLY A 263 21.86 -17.93 -48.56
C GLY A 263 23.26 -18.21 -49.12
N GLY A 264 23.94 -19.24 -48.60
CA GLY A 264 25.22 -19.71 -49.14
C GLY A 264 25.12 -20.20 -50.61
N ARG A 265 24.01 -20.90 -50.94
CA ARG A 265 23.72 -21.27 -52.33
C ARG A 265 23.56 -20.01 -53.21
N GLU A 266 22.80 -19.00 -52.75
CA GLU A 266 22.61 -17.77 -53.53
C GLU A 266 23.93 -16.96 -53.68
N VAL A 267 24.84 -17.04 -52.69
CA VAL A 267 26.18 -16.44 -52.78
C VAL A 267 27.04 -17.19 -53.82
N ILE A 268 27.03 -18.52 -53.83
CA ILE A 268 27.76 -19.32 -54.85
C ILE A 268 27.23 -19.03 -56.25
N LEU A 269 25.92 -18.82 -56.39
CA LEU A 269 25.28 -18.45 -57.66
C LEU A 269 25.46 -16.96 -58.02
N SER A 270 26.22 -16.20 -57.24
CA SER A 270 26.46 -14.76 -57.40
C SER A 270 25.21 -13.89 -57.39
N ASN A 271 24.10 -14.36 -56.81
CA ASN A 271 22.85 -13.58 -56.61
C ASN A 271 22.89 -12.69 -55.37
N LEU A 272 23.76 -13.02 -54.40
CA LEU A 272 23.99 -12.29 -53.17
C LEU A 272 25.49 -12.11 -52.92
N SER A 273 25.88 -11.02 -52.23
CA SER A 273 27.26 -10.87 -51.73
C SER A 273 27.45 -11.63 -50.41
N MET A 274 28.70 -11.88 -50.02
CA MET A 274 29.03 -12.43 -48.71
C MET A 274 28.66 -11.43 -47.60
N GLY A 275 28.79 -10.12 -47.87
CA GLY A 275 28.33 -9.06 -46.99
C GLY A 275 26.81 -9.07 -46.82
N ASP A 276 26.02 -9.29 -47.89
CA ASP A 276 24.57 -9.42 -47.84
C ASP A 276 24.12 -10.55 -46.90
N LEU A 277 24.75 -11.72 -47.04
CA LEU A 277 24.45 -12.89 -46.21
C LEU A 277 24.76 -12.61 -44.73
N THR A 278 25.92 -12.02 -44.47
CA THR A 278 26.33 -11.67 -43.09
C THR A 278 25.39 -10.65 -42.48
N GLN A 279 25.04 -9.58 -43.22
CA GLN A 279 24.09 -8.58 -42.83
C GLN A 279 22.72 -9.16 -42.50
N PHE A 280 22.24 -10.08 -43.35
CA PHE A 280 20.96 -10.75 -43.13
C PHE A 280 20.95 -11.55 -41.82
N LEU A 281 22.03 -12.29 -41.52
CA LEU A 281 22.18 -13.03 -40.27
C LEU A 281 22.19 -12.09 -39.04
N LEU A 282 22.88 -10.95 -39.15
CA LEU A 282 22.89 -9.95 -38.05
C LEU A 282 21.51 -9.37 -37.80
N TYR A 283 20.75 -9.01 -38.85
CA TYR A 283 19.37 -8.55 -38.66
C TYR A 283 18.46 -9.67 -38.15
N LEU A 284 18.63 -10.90 -38.57
CA LEU A 284 17.89 -12.04 -38.04
C LEU A 284 18.08 -12.17 -36.52
N MET A 285 19.31 -12.00 -36.04
CA MET A 285 19.60 -12.01 -34.60
C MET A 285 18.93 -10.84 -33.88
N ILE A 286 19.01 -9.61 -34.44
CA ILE A 286 18.36 -8.43 -33.85
C ILE A 286 16.83 -8.62 -33.74
N VAL A 287 16.22 -9.14 -34.81
CA VAL A 287 14.78 -9.39 -34.86
C VAL A 287 14.39 -10.49 -33.88
N ALA A 288 15.14 -11.58 -33.82
CA ALA A 288 14.87 -12.71 -32.92
C ALA A 288 14.91 -12.27 -31.44
N ILE A 289 15.95 -11.52 -31.04
CA ILE A 289 16.08 -10.95 -29.68
C ILE A 289 14.95 -9.95 -29.42
N GLY A 290 14.65 -9.07 -30.38
CA GLY A 290 13.58 -8.07 -30.26
C GLY A 290 12.19 -8.69 -30.05
N VAL A 291 11.84 -9.72 -30.83
CA VAL A 291 10.56 -10.46 -30.69
C VAL A 291 10.48 -11.17 -29.34
N GLY A 292 11.56 -11.86 -28.92
CA GLY A 292 11.63 -12.50 -27.61
C GLY A 292 11.41 -11.52 -26.45
N SER A 293 12.06 -10.35 -26.52
CA SER A 293 11.91 -9.28 -25.52
C SER A 293 10.51 -8.67 -25.51
N LEU A 294 9.87 -8.48 -26.66
CA LEU A 294 8.49 -8.00 -26.75
C LEU A 294 7.51 -8.96 -26.06
N GLY A 295 7.77 -10.27 -26.17
CA GLY A 295 6.98 -11.29 -25.49
C GLY A 295 7.02 -11.18 -23.96
N SER A 296 8.20 -10.98 -23.36
CA SER A 296 8.35 -10.79 -21.92
C SER A 296 7.73 -9.46 -21.45
N LEU A 297 7.97 -8.38 -22.20
CA LEU A 297 7.42 -7.04 -21.90
C LEU A 297 5.89 -7.02 -21.90
N TRP A 298 5.24 -7.86 -22.71
CA TRP A 298 3.78 -7.98 -22.70
C TRP A 298 3.26 -8.45 -21.34
N GLY A 299 3.94 -9.42 -20.71
CA GLY A 299 3.61 -9.88 -19.34
C GLY A 299 3.73 -8.76 -18.32
N ASP A 300 4.84 -8.04 -18.36
CA ASP A 300 5.11 -6.91 -17.44
C ASP A 300 4.10 -5.75 -17.63
N MET A 301 3.74 -5.46 -18.88
CA MET A 301 2.69 -4.48 -19.19
C MET A 301 1.33 -4.88 -18.63
N MET A 302 0.96 -6.17 -18.70
CA MET A 302 -0.30 -6.65 -18.12
C MET A 302 -0.27 -6.59 -16.58
N ALA A 303 0.85 -6.89 -15.94
CA ALA A 303 1.04 -6.72 -14.50
C ALA A 303 0.90 -5.24 -14.11
N GLY A 304 1.52 -4.33 -14.86
CA GLY A 304 1.40 -2.89 -14.65
C GLY A 304 -0.04 -2.35 -14.80
N ILE A 305 -0.79 -2.86 -15.77
CA ILE A 305 -2.22 -2.51 -15.91
C ILE A 305 -3.02 -2.98 -14.69
N GLY A 306 -2.75 -4.19 -14.18
CA GLY A 306 -3.38 -4.70 -12.98
C GLY A 306 -3.05 -3.86 -11.74
N ALA A 307 -1.78 -3.55 -11.51
CA ALA A 307 -1.34 -2.66 -10.44
C ALA A 307 -1.97 -1.27 -10.54
N SER A 308 -2.04 -0.71 -11.75
CA SER A 308 -2.69 0.57 -12.01
C SER A 308 -4.17 0.57 -11.60
N GLN A 309 -4.92 -0.47 -11.92
CA GLN A 309 -6.33 -0.56 -11.55
C GLN A 309 -6.51 -0.50 -10.03
N ARG A 310 -5.69 -1.26 -9.27
CA ARG A 310 -5.76 -1.27 -7.80
C ARG A 310 -5.38 0.08 -7.17
N VAL A 311 -4.39 0.78 -7.73
CA VAL A 311 -3.99 2.12 -7.27
C VAL A 311 -5.06 3.16 -7.56
N PHE A 312 -5.60 3.19 -8.79
CA PHE A 312 -6.64 4.15 -9.17
C PHE A 312 -8.00 3.87 -8.51
N GLU A 313 -8.29 2.63 -8.10
CA GLU A 313 -9.46 2.30 -7.30
C GLU A 313 -9.52 3.12 -6.00
N ILE A 314 -8.39 3.27 -5.30
CA ILE A 314 -8.31 4.10 -4.10
C ILE A 314 -8.30 5.59 -4.46
N LEU A 315 -7.51 5.99 -5.48
CA LEU A 315 -7.40 7.40 -5.86
C LEU A 315 -8.72 8.03 -6.29
N GLU A 316 -9.61 7.24 -6.90
CA GLU A 316 -10.90 7.70 -7.42
C GLU A 316 -12.06 7.46 -6.43
N ARG A 317 -11.81 6.75 -5.33
CA ARG A 317 -12.82 6.56 -4.30
C ARG A 317 -13.17 7.93 -3.70
N GLU A 318 -14.43 8.30 -3.75
CA GLU A 318 -14.91 9.46 -3.03
C GLU A 318 -14.92 9.15 -1.53
N SER A 319 -14.40 10.05 -0.73
CA SER A 319 -14.53 9.95 0.73
C SER A 319 -15.98 10.28 1.09
N LEU A 320 -16.58 9.46 1.93
CA LEU A 320 -17.90 9.73 2.48
C LEU A 320 -17.86 10.79 3.57
N GLU A 321 -16.68 11.11 4.12
CA GLU A 321 -16.53 12.16 5.11
C GLU A 321 -16.73 13.56 4.48
N LYS A 322 -17.79 14.23 4.88
CA LYS A 322 -18.00 15.64 4.57
C LYS A 322 -17.05 16.46 5.45
N THR A 323 -15.95 16.93 4.87
CA THR A 323 -14.93 17.72 5.59
C THR A 323 -15.31 19.19 5.74
N GLU A 324 -16.13 19.70 4.82
CA GLU A 324 -16.62 21.08 4.81
C GLU A 324 -17.86 21.23 5.70
N GLY A 325 -18.04 22.42 6.28
CA GLY A 325 -19.17 22.73 7.15
C GLY A 325 -18.94 23.98 8.01
N ILE A 326 -19.80 24.17 8.98
CA ILE A 326 -19.73 25.29 9.93
C ILE A 326 -18.57 25.06 10.90
N ALA A 327 -17.73 26.06 11.15
CA ALA A 327 -16.67 25.93 12.16
C ALA A 327 -17.27 25.86 13.57
N LEU A 328 -16.96 24.82 14.32
CA LEU A 328 -17.29 24.68 15.73
C LEU A 328 -16.23 25.41 16.55
N LYS A 329 -16.57 26.59 17.07
CA LYS A 329 -15.67 27.41 17.91
C LYS A 329 -15.82 27.10 19.39
N GLU A 330 -17.05 27.04 19.86
CA GLU A 330 -17.41 26.80 21.26
C GLU A 330 -18.66 25.92 21.31
N ILE A 331 -18.87 25.27 22.45
CA ILE A 331 -20.06 24.50 22.76
C ILE A 331 -20.68 25.16 23.98
N LEU A 332 -21.92 25.63 23.85
CA LEU A 332 -22.53 26.51 24.81
C LEU A 332 -23.65 25.87 25.63
N ARG A 333 -24.29 24.81 25.14
CA ARG A 333 -25.50 24.26 25.75
C ARG A 333 -25.44 22.77 26.01
N SER A 334 -25.54 21.96 24.93
CA SER A 334 -25.69 20.50 25.06
C SER A 334 -25.18 19.71 23.87
N ILE A 335 -24.99 18.45 24.13
CA ILE A 335 -24.78 17.39 23.11
C ILE A 335 -25.98 16.46 23.26
N ASP A 336 -26.80 16.35 22.21
CA ASP A 336 -28.03 15.59 22.22
C ASP A 336 -27.99 14.44 21.21
N PHE A 337 -28.26 13.24 21.68
CA PHE A 337 -28.55 12.06 20.84
C PHE A 337 -30.05 11.89 20.76
N LYS A 338 -30.62 11.84 19.56
CA LYS A 338 -32.06 11.72 19.33
C LYS A 338 -32.35 10.52 18.44
N ASP A 339 -32.94 9.50 19.06
CA ASP A 339 -33.36 8.26 18.40
C ASP A 339 -32.26 7.64 17.50
N VAL A 340 -31.06 7.56 18.05
CA VAL A 340 -29.86 7.14 17.30
C VAL A 340 -29.83 5.63 17.16
N HIS A 341 -29.86 5.17 15.91
CA HIS A 341 -29.65 3.78 15.49
C HIS A 341 -28.31 3.62 14.79
N PHE A 342 -27.64 2.51 15.01
CA PHE A 342 -26.37 2.27 14.36
C PHE A 342 -26.03 0.80 14.19
N SER A 343 -25.56 0.46 12.97
CA SER A 343 -24.91 -0.80 12.61
C SER A 343 -23.56 -0.52 11.95
N TYR A 344 -22.52 -1.30 12.29
CA TYR A 344 -21.22 -1.17 11.62
C TYR A 344 -21.30 -1.57 10.15
N PRO A 345 -20.62 -0.87 9.24
CA PRO A 345 -20.63 -1.20 7.80
C PRO A 345 -20.13 -2.63 7.47
N THR A 346 -19.38 -3.24 8.38
CA THR A 346 -18.89 -4.63 8.26
C THR A 346 -19.90 -5.67 8.74
N ARG A 347 -20.97 -5.27 9.47
CA ARG A 347 -22.01 -6.13 10.03
C ARG A 347 -23.36 -5.40 10.02
N THR A 348 -23.90 -5.16 8.85
CA THR A 348 -25.15 -4.42 8.65
C THR A 348 -26.39 -5.17 9.17
N ASP A 349 -26.27 -6.47 9.36
CA ASP A 349 -27.30 -7.37 9.92
C ASP A 349 -27.43 -7.29 11.44
N TYR A 350 -26.48 -6.62 12.12
CA TYR A 350 -26.50 -6.48 13.58
C TYR A 350 -26.56 -5.01 14.00
N GLU A 351 -27.69 -4.61 14.56
CA GLU A 351 -27.89 -3.25 15.10
C GLU A 351 -27.29 -3.15 16.51
N VAL A 352 -26.27 -2.31 16.64
CA VAL A 352 -25.51 -2.09 17.88
C VAL A 352 -26.19 -1.09 18.79
N LEU A 353 -26.77 -0.01 18.22
CA LEU A 353 -27.57 0.99 18.95
C LEU A 353 -28.97 1.01 18.38
N LYS A 354 -29.98 0.95 19.26
CA LYS A 354 -31.40 0.76 18.91
C LYS A 354 -32.25 1.88 19.47
N GLY A 355 -32.20 3.07 18.87
CA GLY A 355 -33.01 4.21 19.28
C GLY A 355 -32.51 4.90 20.56
N ILE A 356 -31.20 5.14 20.66
CA ILE A 356 -30.57 5.80 21.81
C ILE A 356 -30.92 7.28 21.85
N SER A 357 -31.49 7.74 22.96
CA SER A 357 -31.81 9.16 23.22
C SER A 357 -31.32 9.61 24.59
N PHE A 358 -30.46 10.62 24.62
CA PHE A 358 -29.98 11.29 25.85
C PHE A 358 -29.41 12.65 25.53
N SER A 359 -29.22 13.47 26.59
CA SER A 359 -28.60 14.80 26.52
C SER A 359 -27.48 14.90 27.54
N ILE A 360 -26.38 15.54 27.16
CA ILE A 360 -25.26 15.92 28.03
C ILE A 360 -25.19 17.46 28.06
N VAL A 361 -25.29 18.05 29.24
CA VAL A 361 -25.11 19.50 29.40
C VAL A 361 -23.62 19.85 29.40
N VAL A 362 -23.26 21.00 28.85
CA VAL A 362 -21.87 21.46 28.82
C VAL A 362 -21.27 21.51 30.22
N GLY A 363 -20.09 20.94 30.41
CA GLY A 363 -19.39 20.83 31.68
C GLY A 363 -19.79 19.63 32.54
N GLU A 364 -20.80 18.83 32.15
CA GLU A 364 -21.14 17.59 32.85
C GLU A 364 -20.23 16.42 32.48
N ALA A 365 -19.95 15.57 33.45
CA ALA A 365 -19.35 14.25 33.25
C ALA A 365 -20.45 13.17 33.25
N VAL A 366 -20.61 12.45 32.16
CA VAL A 366 -21.65 11.44 32.01
C VAL A 366 -20.99 10.07 31.78
N ALA A 367 -21.39 9.07 32.59
CA ALA A 367 -20.85 7.74 32.50
C ALA A 367 -21.79 6.77 31.77
N PHE A 368 -21.24 6.00 30.85
CA PHE A 368 -21.91 4.88 30.17
C PHE A 368 -21.38 3.55 30.71
N VAL A 369 -22.26 2.76 31.30
CA VAL A 369 -21.95 1.44 31.90
C VAL A 369 -22.81 0.36 31.27
N GLY A 370 -22.37 -0.88 31.36
CA GLY A 370 -23.13 -2.01 30.81
C GLY A 370 -22.23 -3.19 30.42
N PRO A 371 -22.79 -4.32 30.03
CA PRO A 371 -22.03 -5.48 29.56
C PRO A 371 -21.11 -5.16 28.38
N SER A 372 -20.09 -6.01 28.17
CA SER A 372 -19.27 -5.92 26.96
C SER A 372 -20.14 -6.10 25.71
N GLY A 373 -19.88 -5.31 24.67
CA GLY A 373 -20.67 -5.35 23.42
C GLY A 373 -22.02 -4.61 23.48
N SER A 374 -22.36 -3.90 24.56
CA SER A 374 -23.63 -3.14 24.65
C SER A 374 -23.67 -1.83 23.83
N GLY A 375 -22.57 -1.43 23.19
CA GLY A 375 -22.51 -0.25 22.32
C GLY A 375 -21.88 1.00 22.94
N LYS A 376 -21.26 0.92 24.13
CA LYS A 376 -20.68 2.08 24.85
C LYS A 376 -19.62 2.83 24.03
N THR A 377 -18.61 2.13 23.54
CA THR A 377 -17.52 2.71 22.73
C THR A 377 -18.05 3.31 21.41
N THR A 378 -19.11 2.71 20.86
CA THR A 378 -19.77 3.19 19.65
C THR A 378 -20.32 4.62 19.81
N LEU A 379 -20.81 5.01 20.99
CA LEU A 379 -21.25 6.37 21.24
C LEU A 379 -20.11 7.39 21.09
N GLY A 380 -18.94 7.07 21.60
CA GLY A 380 -17.73 7.89 21.43
C GLY A 380 -17.29 8.01 19.96
N TYR A 381 -17.39 6.91 19.22
CA TYR A 381 -17.05 6.91 17.79
C TYR A 381 -18.04 7.74 16.96
N LEU A 382 -19.32 7.68 17.24
CA LEU A 382 -20.35 8.51 16.59
C LEU A 382 -20.16 9.99 16.93
N LEU A 383 -19.88 10.31 18.18
CA LEU A 383 -19.61 11.70 18.61
C LEU A 383 -18.35 12.26 17.94
N SER A 384 -17.34 11.43 17.69
CA SER A 384 -16.11 11.81 16.97
C SER A 384 -16.27 11.84 15.44
N ARG A 385 -17.48 11.49 14.93
CA ARG A 385 -17.78 11.29 13.51
C ARG A 385 -16.77 10.36 12.83
N PHE A 386 -16.36 9.27 13.52
CA PHE A 386 -15.66 8.16 12.88
C PHE A 386 -16.62 7.31 12.05
N TYR A 387 -17.90 7.32 12.46
CA TYR A 387 -19.03 6.74 11.74
C TYR A 387 -20.21 7.71 11.80
N GLU A 388 -21.13 7.60 10.85
CA GLU A 388 -22.41 8.30 10.85
C GLU A 388 -23.50 7.35 11.36
N PRO A 389 -24.50 7.83 12.10
CA PRO A 389 -25.63 7.01 12.54
C PRO A 389 -26.42 6.47 11.33
N THR A 390 -26.98 5.25 11.47
CA THR A 390 -27.82 4.65 10.43
C THR A 390 -29.16 5.39 10.31
N SER A 391 -29.73 5.81 11.45
CA SER A 391 -30.89 6.71 11.54
C SER A 391 -30.85 7.47 12.85
N GLY A 392 -31.72 8.47 13.01
CA GLY A 392 -31.67 9.42 14.10
C GLY A 392 -30.64 10.54 13.85
N GLU A 393 -30.36 11.34 14.87
CA GLU A 393 -29.44 12.46 14.73
C GLU A 393 -28.68 12.75 16.03
N ILE A 394 -27.47 13.27 15.86
CA ILE A 394 -26.63 13.78 16.96
C ILE A 394 -26.51 15.30 16.78
N LEU A 395 -26.83 16.03 17.81
CA LEU A 395 -26.84 17.50 17.78
C LEU A 395 -25.81 18.05 18.75
N ILE A 396 -25.15 19.14 18.37
CA ILE A 396 -24.36 20.00 19.26
C ILE A 396 -25.00 21.38 19.21
N ASP A 397 -25.44 21.90 20.37
CA ASP A 397 -26.18 23.17 20.50
C ASP A 397 -27.40 23.26 19.55
N GLY A 398 -28.11 22.15 19.35
CA GLY A 398 -29.29 22.05 18.51
C GLY A 398 -29.03 21.95 17.01
N LYS A 399 -27.76 21.93 16.55
CA LYS A 399 -27.37 21.71 15.14
C LYS A 399 -26.83 20.32 14.92
N LYS A 400 -27.09 19.72 13.76
CA LYS A 400 -26.57 18.38 13.45
C LYS A 400 -25.05 18.36 13.44
N ILE A 401 -24.47 17.32 14.02
CA ILE A 401 -23.03 17.11 14.05
C ILE A 401 -22.44 17.03 12.63
N SER A 402 -23.22 16.56 11.67
CA SER A 402 -22.87 16.49 10.24
C SER A 402 -22.73 17.87 9.56
N ASP A 403 -23.29 18.92 10.14
CA ASP A 403 -23.24 20.28 9.59
C ASP A 403 -21.95 21.00 9.95
N TYR A 404 -21.21 20.49 10.94
CA TYR A 404 -19.93 21.06 11.35
C TYR A 404 -18.78 20.56 10.48
N ALA A 405 -17.81 21.44 10.21
CA ALA A 405 -16.55 21.08 9.58
C ALA A 405 -15.81 20.06 10.45
N LEU A 406 -15.47 18.91 9.87
CA LEU A 406 -14.91 17.77 10.59
C LEU A 406 -13.64 18.12 11.38
N LYS A 407 -12.76 18.95 10.79
CA LYS A 407 -11.55 19.42 11.46
C LYS A 407 -11.86 20.20 12.72
N SER A 408 -12.76 21.20 12.66
CA SER A 408 -13.12 22.01 13.81
C SER A 408 -13.85 21.22 14.89
N LEU A 409 -14.66 20.24 14.51
CA LEU A 409 -15.29 19.30 15.45
C LEU A 409 -14.23 18.47 16.19
N ARG A 410 -13.34 17.80 15.45
CA ARG A 410 -12.31 16.93 16.03
C ARG A 410 -11.26 17.71 16.84
N GLU A 411 -11.04 18.99 16.55
CA GLU A 411 -10.20 19.87 17.38
C GLU A 411 -10.78 20.06 18.78
N GLN A 412 -12.11 20.11 18.92
CA GLN A 412 -12.79 20.26 20.22
C GLN A 412 -12.93 18.94 20.99
N ILE A 413 -12.63 17.79 20.39
CA ILE A 413 -12.78 16.46 21.01
C ILE A 413 -11.41 15.90 21.38
N GLY A 414 -11.22 15.49 22.63
CA GLY A 414 -10.07 14.71 23.11
C GLY A 414 -10.51 13.28 23.43
N ILE A 415 -9.71 12.30 23.03
CA ILE A 415 -9.98 10.89 23.28
C ILE A 415 -8.81 10.29 24.04
N VAL A 416 -9.11 9.60 25.16
CA VAL A 416 -8.16 8.76 25.89
C VAL A 416 -8.70 7.34 25.79
N SER A 417 -8.08 6.52 24.95
CA SER A 417 -8.50 5.13 24.69
C SER A 417 -7.95 4.15 25.71
N GLN A 418 -8.56 2.99 25.81
CA GLN A 418 -8.15 1.87 26.66
C GLN A 418 -6.69 1.45 26.43
N GLU A 419 -6.32 1.28 25.16
CA GLU A 419 -4.95 0.99 24.75
C GLU A 419 -4.42 2.14 23.87
N PRO A 420 -3.75 3.16 24.47
CA PRO A 420 -3.26 4.28 23.71
C PRO A 420 -2.12 3.89 22.79
N ILE A 421 -2.26 4.25 21.51
CA ILE A 421 -1.22 4.04 20.51
C ILE A 421 -0.25 5.23 20.55
N LEU A 422 1.04 4.90 20.73
CA LEU A 422 2.12 5.85 20.61
C LEU A 422 2.84 5.64 19.27
N ILE A 423 3.20 6.77 18.64
CA ILE A 423 3.95 6.78 17.39
C ILE A 423 5.40 6.43 17.71
N SER A 424 6.08 5.71 16.79
CA SER A 424 7.50 5.34 16.93
C SER A 424 8.42 6.56 16.81
N ASP A 425 8.34 7.45 17.80
CA ASP A 425 9.11 8.68 17.93
C ASP A 425 9.48 8.89 19.41
N THR A 426 9.96 10.06 19.79
CA THR A 426 10.27 10.41 21.18
C THR A 426 9.02 10.59 22.03
N ILE A 427 9.14 10.55 23.36
CA ILE A 427 8.03 10.84 24.29
C ILE A 427 7.56 12.28 24.08
N GLU A 428 8.48 13.21 23.91
CA GLU A 428 8.19 14.62 23.62
C GLU A 428 7.31 14.79 22.39
N GLU A 429 7.70 14.19 21.26
CA GLU A 429 6.94 14.27 20.01
C GLU A 429 5.58 13.55 20.10
N ASN A 430 5.48 12.52 20.91
CA ASN A 430 4.21 11.88 21.20
C ASN A 430 3.24 12.78 21.96
N ILE A 431 3.72 13.58 22.90
CA ILE A 431 2.88 14.57 23.60
C ILE A 431 2.55 15.74 22.65
N ARG A 432 3.56 16.28 21.95
CA ARG A 432 3.46 17.38 20.96
C ARG A 432 2.55 17.03 19.77
N TYR A 433 2.26 15.74 19.55
CA TYR A 433 1.38 15.29 18.47
C TYR A 433 -0.02 15.92 18.50
N ALA A 434 -0.49 16.27 19.68
CA ALA A 434 -1.80 16.93 19.88
C ALA A 434 -1.81 18.38 19.36
N ARG A 435 -0.69 19.10 19.47
CA ARG A 435 -0.51 20.47 19.02
C ARG A 435 0.96 20.68 18.60
N ARG A 436 1.19 20.67 17.30
CA ARG A 436 2.54 20.66 16.68
C ARG A 436 3.37 21.92 16.96
N ASP A 437 2.73 23.05 17.22
CA ASP A 437 3.32 24.36 17.53
C ASP A 437 3.56 24.58 19.04
N ALA A 438 3.27 23.59 19.89
CA ALA A 438 3.50 23.67 21.32
C ALA A 438 4.98 23.79 21.65
N THR A 439 5.29 24.67 22.57
CA THR A 439 6.65 24.86 23.10
C THR A 439 7.05 23.70 24.03
N ASP A 440 8.36 23.49 24.23
CA ASP A 440 8.88 22.45 25.14
C ASP A 440 8.33 22.65 26.56
N LYS A 441 8.17 23.92 27.00
CA LYS A 441 7.57 24.25 28.29
C LYS A 441 6.15 23.72 28.40
N GLU A 442 5.28 23.97 27.41
CA GLU A 442 3.89 23.49 27.40
C GLU A 442 3.84 21.95 27.39
N VAL A 443 4.72 21.30 26.66
CA VAL A 443 4.85 19.83 26.67
C VAL A 443 5.24 19.31 28.06
N HIS A 444 6.22 19.95 28.71
CA HIS A 444 6.64 19.57 30.05
C HIS A 444 5.55 19.84 31.10
N ASP A 445 4.81 20.94 30.98
CA ASP A 445 3.71 21.28 31.88
C ASP A 445 2.54 20.29 31.73
N ALA A 446 2.21 19.88 30.48
CA ALA A 446 1.24 18.83 30.22
C ALA A 446 1.70 17.47 30.79
N ALA A 447 2.99 17.14 30.70
CA ALA A 447 3.53 15.93 31.29
C ALA A 447 3.45 15.94 32.82
N ARG A 448 3.70 17.10 33.49
CA ARG A 448 3.53 17.24 34.93
C ARG A 448 2.06 17.07 35.34
N ALA A 449 1.15 17.72 34.63
CA ALA A 449 -0.28 17.61 34.90
C ALA A 449 -0.82 16.17 34.71
N ALA A 450 -0.18 15.38 33.87
CA ALA A 450 -0.49 13.97 33.64
C ALA A 450 0.26 12.99 34.56
N ASN A 451 0.99 13.44 35.57
CA ASN A 451 1.88 12.63 36.41
C ASN A 451 2.90 11.82 35.59
N ALA A 452 3.30 12.34 34.41
CA ALA A 452 4.24 11.67 33.51
C ALA A 452 5.69 12.18 33.63
N TYR A 453 5.88 13.40 34.11
CA TYR A 453 7.17 14.10 34.13
C TYR A 453 8.27 13.29 34.84
N ASP A 454 7.98 12.80 36.06
CA ASP A 454 8.98 12.16 36.91
C ASP A 454 9.55 10.88 36.29
N PHE A 455 8.69 10.01 35.72
CA PHE A 455 9.21 8.82 35.07
C PHE A 455 9.95 9.13 33.76
N ILE A 456 9.54 10.22 33.05
CA ILE A 456 10.18 10.61 31.79
C ILE A 456 11.62 11.09 32.06
N VAL A 457 11.82 11.95 33.05
CA VAL A 457 13.16 12.47 33.36
C VAL A 457 14.11 11.39 33.91
N ASN A 458 13.58 10.31 34.46
CA ASN A 458 14.37 9.16 34.92
C ASN A 458 14.88 8.26 33.79
N PHE A 459 14.42 8.43 32.54
CA PHE A 459 15.05 7.77 31.41
C PHE A 459 16.39 8.41 31.06
N PRO A 460 17.37 7.65 30.54
CA PRO A 460 18.70 8.16 30.21
C PRO A 460 18.69 9.39 29.28
N THR A 461 17.73 9.47 28.39
CA THR A 461 17.56 10.58 27.43
C THR A 461 16.35 11.48 27.73
N GLY A 462 15.67 11.27 28.88
CA GLY A 462 14.51 12.05 29.29
C GLY A 462 13.42 12.09 28.24
N PHE A 463 12.90 13.26 27.91
CA PHE A 463 11.86 13.49 26.90
C PHE A 463 12.24 13.04 25.49
N LYS A 464 13.53 12.93 25.17
CA LYS A 464 14.05 12.44 23.89
C LYS A 464 14.11 10.92 23.80
N THR A 465 13.65 10.20 24.83
CA THR A 465 13.56 8.73 24.81
C THR A 465 12.58 8.28 23.74
N ARG A 466 13.01 7.40 22.84
CA ARG A 466 12.17 6.78 21.81
C ARG A 466 11.31 5.69 22.41
N VAL A 467 10.02 5.69 22.10
CA VAL A 467 9.05 4.73 22.68
C VAL A 467 8.99 3.38 21.96
N GLY A 468 9.65 3.25 20.80
CA GLY A 468 9.56 2.05 19.96
C GLY A 468 8.22 1.93 19.22
N GLU A 469 8.05 0.84 18.50
CA GLU A 469 6.82 0.57 17.77
C GLU A 469 5.64 0.40 18.75
N LYS A 470 4.56 1.15 18.54
CA LYS A 470 3.37 1.18 19.42
C LYS A 470 3.69 1.39 20.91
N GLY A 471 4.85 2.01 21.21
CA GLY A 471 5.26 2.31 22.58
C GLY A 471 5.69 1.08 23.40
N ILE A 472 6.21 0.04 22.77
CA ILE A 472 6.59 -1.24 23.44
C ILE A 472 7.58 -1.07 24.59
N GLN A 473 8.34 0.02 24.62
CA GLN A 473 9.33 0.31 25.67
C GLN A 473 8.72 0.93 26.95
N LEU A 474 7.43 1.27 26.94
CA LEU A 474 6.73 1.84 28.09
C LEU A 474 5.76 0.83 28.71
N SER A 475 5.61 0.87 30.04
CA SER A 475 4.56 0.14 30.73
C SER A 475 3.16 0.65 30.34
N GLY A 476 2.10 -0.12 30.59
CA GLY A 476 0.72 0.29 30.31
C GLY A 476 0.36 1.62 30.97
N GLY A 477 0.68 1.79 32.25
CA GLY A 477 0.45 3.04 32.98
C GLY A 477 1.29 4.22 32.49
N GLN A 478 2.51 3.99 32.00
CA GLN A 478 3.33 5.03 31.39
C GLN A 478 2.74 5.48 30.05
N LYS A 479 2.30 4.54 29.19
CA LYS A 479 1.61 4.85 27.92
C LYS A 479 0.35 5.68 28.17
N GLN A 480 -0.43 5.28 29.18
CA GLN A 480 -1.67 5.98 29.54
C GLN A 480 -1.40 7.42 29.97
N ARG A 481 -0.41 7.64 30.84
CA ARG A 481 -0.02 8.99 31.27
C ARG A 481 0.51 9.86 30.13
N VAL A 482 1.23 9.31 29.19
CA VAL A 482 1.64 10.02 27.96
C VAL A 482 0.42 10.38 27.10
N ALA A 483 -0.56 9.49 26.98
CA ALA A 483 -1.82 9.78 26.26
C ALA A 483 -2.66 10.85 26.95
N ILE A 484 -2.71 10.85 28.29
CA ILE A 484 -3.36 11.91 29.08
C ILE A 484 -2.63 13.25 28.91
N ALA A 485 -1.29 13.26 28.91
CA ALA A 485 -0.49 14.46 28.63
C ALA A 485 -0.79 15.02 27.23
N ARG A 486 -0.93 14.14 26.24
CA ARG A 486 -1.37 14.49 24.88
C ARG A 486 -2.76 15.16 24.88
N ALA A 487 -3.71 14.60 25.63
CA ALA A 487 -5.06 15.15 25.75
C ALA A 487 -5.08 16.49 26.50
N LEU A 488 -4.28 16.65 27.56
CA LEU A 488 -4.11 17.91 28.30
C LEU A 488 -3.52 19.02 27.44
N LEU A 489 -2.48 18.71 26.64
CA LEU A 489 -1.87 19.67 25.71
C LEU A 489 -2.83 20.12 24.61
N LYS A 490 -3.77 19.25 24.19
CA LYS A 490 -4.81 19.57 23.21
C LYS A 490 -5.83 20.56 23.74
N ASP A 491 -6.13 20.52 25.04
CA ASP A 491 -7.17 21.29 25.74
C ASP A 491 -8.56 21.22 25.09
N PRO A 492 -9.14 20.03 24.92
CA PRO A 492 -10.42 19.85 24.24
C PRO A 492 -11.59 20.29 25.15
N LYS A 493 -12.72 20.69 24.55
CA LYS A 493 -13.95 21.00 25.27
C LYS A 493 -14.83 19.77 25.54
N ILE A 494 -14.72 18.77 24.66
CA ILE A 494 -15.35 17.46 24.84
C ILE A 494 -14.26 16.45 25.12
N LEU A 495 -14.43 15.62 26.13
CA LEU A 495 -13.52 14.53 26.47
C LEU A 495 -14.24 13.20 26.38
N ILE A 496 -13.63 12.25 25.71
CA ILE A 496 -14.09 10.87 25.65
C ILE A 496 -13.05 10.01 26.34
N LEU A 497 -13.45 9.34 27.42
CA LEU A 497 -12.60 8.42 28.18
C LEU A 497 -13.11 7.00 27.97
N ASP A 498 -12.32 6.14 27.31
CA ASP A 498 -12.68 4.75 27.06
C ASP A 498 -11.78 3.82 27.90
N GLU A 499 -12.31 3.30 29.00
CA GLU A 499 -11.67 2.36 29.94
C GLU A 499 -10.22 2.72 30.33
N ALA A 500 -9.93 3.97 30.54
CA ALA A 500 -8.58 4.52 30.66
C ALA A 500 -7.73 3.97 31.83
N THR A 501 -8.25 3.08 32.67
CA THR A 501 -7.56 2.50 33.84
C THR A 501 -7.54 0.98 33.90
N SER A 502 -8.04 0.27 32.85
CA SER A 502 -8.00 -1.19 32.79
C SER A 502 -6.56 -1.70 32.65
N ASN A 503 -6.25 -2.85 33.25
CA ASN A 503 -4.95 -3.54 33.16
C ASN A 503 -3.74 -2.80 33.74
N LEU A 504 -3.92 -1.93 34.75
CA LEU A 504 -2.85 -1.23 35.45
C LEU A 504 -2.60 -1.84 36.84
N ASP A 505 -1.34 -1.76 37.29
CA ASP A 505 -1.00 -2.00 38.69
C ASP A 505 -1.54 -0.89 39.60
N THR A 506 -1.82 -1.17 40.87
CA THR A 506 -2.48 -0.27 41.80
C THR A 506 -1.79 1.09 41.94
N ALA A 507 -0.44 1.13 41.95
CA ALA A 507 0.30 2.38 42.05
C ALA A 507 0.18 3.25 40.79
N SER A 508 0.28 2.64 39.62
CA SER A 508 0.07 3.32 38.32
C SER A 508 -1.37 3.79 38.15
N GLU A 509 -2.34 3.00 38.61
CA GLU A 509 -3.75 3.33 38.56
C GLU A 509 -4.09 4.62 39.31
N HIS A 510 -3.58 4.79 40.54
CA HIS A 510 -3.79 6.00 41.32
C HIS A 510 -3.30 7.25 40.61
N LEU A 511 -2.07 7.22 40.06
CA LEU A 511 -1.47 8.32 39.31
C LEU A 511 -2.24 8.65 38.01
N VAL A 512 -2.74 7.61 37.31
CA VAL A 512 -3.58 7.79 36.12
C VAL A 512 -4.91 8.41 36.49
N GLN A 513 -5.54 7.96 37.58
CA GLN A 513 -6.82 8.46 38.05
C GLN A 513 -6.76 9.93 38.45
N GLU A 514 -5.73 10.34 39.21
CA GLU A 514 -5.51 11.77 39.51
C GLU A 514 -5.31 12.61 38.24
N ALA A 515 -4.57 12.11 37.27
CA ALA A 515 -4.37 12.81 36.00
C ALA A 515 -5.66 12.92 35.19
N LEU A 516 -6.51 11.88 35.21
CA LEU A 516 -7.85 11.91 34.58
C LEU A 516 -8.79 12.90 35.27
N GLN A 517 -8.80 12.98 36.61
CA GLN A 517 -9.60 13.96 37.33
C GLN A 517 -9.21 15.40 36.98
N ARG A 518 -7.89 15.69 36.86
CA ARG A 518 -7.41 16.99 36.36
C ARG A 518 -7.83 17.24 34.91
N LEU A 519 -7.79 16.21 34.07
CA LEU A 519 -8.20 16.32 32.67
C LEU A 519 -9.70 16.54 32.52
N MET A 520 -10.54 15.94 33.35
CA MET A 520 -12.01 16.10 33.31
C MET A 520 -12.50 17.49 33.79
N LYS A 521 -11.71 18.18 34.59
CA LYS A 521 -12.11 19.46 35.17
C LYS A 521 -12.48 20.47 34.09
N ASP A 522 -13.65 21.13 34.25
CA ASP A 522 -14.18 22.15 33.35
C ASP A 522 -14.40 21.69 31.90
N ARG A 523 -14.63 20.39 31.69
CA ARG A 523 -14.88 19.78 30.35
C ARG A 523 -16.14 18.93 30.35
N THR A 524 -16.83 18.95 29.21
CA THR A 524 -17.93 17.99 28.96
C THR A 524 -17.33 16.62 28.72
N THR A 525 -17.61 15.68 29.63
CA THR A 525 -16.91 14.37 29.58
C THR A 525 -17.89 13.23 29.35
N LEU A 526 -17.62 12.40 28.35
CA LEU A 526 -18.25 11.11 28.08
C LEU A 526 -17.33 10.00 28.57
N ILE A 527 -17.74 9.31 29.63
CA ILE A 527 -16.95 8.26 30.28
C ILE A 527 -17.54 6.89 29.89
N ILE A 528 -16.75 6.07 29.21
CA ILE A 528 -17.04 4.66 28.99
C ILE A 528 -16.26 3.89 30.05
N ALA A 529 -16.95 3.50 31.12
CA ALA A 529 -16.27 2.99 32.30
C ALA A 529 -16.63 1.55 32.60
N HIS A 530 -15.61 0.84 33.07
CA HIS A 530 -15.71 -0.48 33.69
C HIS A 530 -15.28 -0.47 35.16
N ARG A 531 -14.85 0.69 35.72
CA ARG A 531 -14.42 0.79 37.11
C ARG A 531 -15.29 1.77 37.90
N LEU A 532 -15.73 1.33 39.08
CA LEU A 532 -16.63 2.06 39.93
C LEU A 532 -16.08 3.43 40.36
N ALA A 533 -14.77 3.50 40.61
CA ALA A 533 -14.12 4.76 41.03
C ALA A 533 -14.29 5.88 40.00
N THR A 534 -14.34 5.58 38.72
CA THR A 534 -14.54 6.58 37.65
C THR A 534 -16.01 6.92 37.43
N ILE A 535 -16.91 5.96 37.76
CA ILE A 535 -18.37 6.10 37.57
C ILE A 535 -19.02 6.91 38.70
N LYS A 536 -18.52 6.75 39.93
CA LYS A 536 -19.13 7.31 41.14
C LYS A 536 -19.19 8.83 41.11
N ASP A 537 -18.20 9.48 40.53
CA ASP A 537 -18.09 10.94 40.47
C ASP A 537 -18.80 11.54 39.23
N ALA A 538 -19.46 10.73 38.42
CA ALA A 538 -20.19 11.20 37.24
C ALA A 538 -21.51 11.89 37.66
N ASN A 539 -21.85 13.00 37.00
CA ASN A 539 -23.10 13.73 37.24
C ASN A 539 -24.32 12.88 36.88
N LYS A 540 -24.19 12.03 35.87
CA LYS A 540 -25.25 11.15 35.40
C LYS A 540 -24.67 9.85 34.85
N ILE A 541 -25.36 8.74 35.10
CA ILE A 541 -25.00 7.42 34.64
C ILE A 541 -26.10 6.90 33.73
N PHE A 542 -25.72 6.37 32.56
CA PHE A 542 -26.59 5.65 31.64
C PHE A 542 -26.16 4.17 31.57
N VAL A 543 -27.10 3.28 31.82
CA VAL A 543 -26.87 1.84 31.76
C VAL A 543 -27.31 1.31 30.37
N LEU A 544 -26.36 0.93 29.56
CA LEU A 544 -26.62 0.34 28.26
C LEU A 544 -26.75 -1.18 28.38
N ASN A 545 -27.81 -1.71 27.79
CA ASN A 545 -28.01 -3.14 27.66
C ASN A 545 -28.56 -3.47 26.28
N GLN A 546 -27.90 -4.34 25.55
CA GLN A 546 -28.30 -4.78 24.19
C GLN A 546 -28.67 -3.64 23.22
N GLY A 547 -27.94 -2.53 23.31
CA GLY A 547 -28.10 -1.40 22.40
C GLY A 547 -29.19 -0.39 22.80
N ILE A 548 -29.78 -0.50 24.00
CA ILE A 548 -30.76 0.45 24.53
C ILE A 548 -30.32 0.99 25.90
N ILE A 549 -30.78 2.17 26.30
CA ILE A 549 -30.63 2.71 27.66
C ILE A 549 -31.69 2.05 28.52
N SER A 550 -31.27 1.18 29.45
CA SER A 550 -32.16 0.44 30.35
C SER A 550 -32.41 1.20 31.66
N GLN A 551 -31.42 1.98 32.14
CA GLN A 551 -31.51 2.76 33.37
C GLN A 551 -30.74 4.08 33.20
N GLN A 552 -31.14 5.11 33.94
CA GLN A 552 -30.42 6.38 34.07
C GLN A 552 -30.61 6.99 35.44
N GLY A 553 -29.61 7.64 36.00
CA GLY A 553 -29.64 8.30 37.28
C GLY A 553 -28.27 8.65 37.82
N THR A 554 -28.17 9.05 39.08
CA THR A 554 -26.91 9.16 39.82
C THR A 554 -26.47 7.82 40.36
N HIS A 555 -25.22 7.71 40.84
CA HIS A 555 -24.74 6.49 41.51
C HIS A 555 -25.66 6.09 42.68
N ASP A 556 -26.03 7.05 43.52
CA ASP A 556 -26.85 6.83 44.71
C ASP A 556 -28.29 6.41 44.39
N ASP A 557 -28.84 6.87 43.28
CA ASP A 557 -30.18 6.47 42.82
C ASP A 557 -30.18 5.04 42.27
N LEU A 558 -29.17 4.69 41.47
CA LEU A 558 -29.09 3.41 40.78
C LEU A 558 -28.68 2.25 41.70
N ILE A 559 -27.80 2.50 42.69
CA ILE A 559 -27.34 1.49 43.63
C ILE A 559 -28.45 0.98 44.56
N ARG A 560 -29.48 1.79 44.79
CA ARG A 560 -30.66 1.41 45.61
C ARG A 560 -31.59 0.43 44.90
N GLN A 561 -31.46 0.30 43.58
CA GLN A 561 -32.30 -0.56 42.76
C GLN A 561 -31.66 -1.98 42.67
N THR A 562 -31.75 -2.74 43.73
CA THR A 562 -31.01 -4.03 43.94
C THR A 562 -31.29 -5.11 42.87
N ASP A 563 -32.47 -5.10 42.25
CA ASP A 563 -32.87 -6.09 41.24
C ASP A 563 -32.46 -5.70 39.82
N GLN A 564 -31.77 -4.58 39.64
CA GLN A 564 -31.46 -3.98 38.36
C GLN A 564 -30.01 -4.18 37.92
N ILE A 565 -29.75 -3.98 36.61
CA ILE A 565 -28.46 -4.28 35.96
C ILE A 565 -27.31 -3.51 36.60
N TYR A 566 -27.52 -2.23 36.97
CA TYR A 566 -26.46 -1.40 37.57
C TYR A 566 -25.95 -2.00 38.89
N TYR A 567 -26.84 -2.38 39.76
CA TYR A 567 -26.50 -2.98 41.05
C TYR A 567 -25.69 -4.27 40.83
N GLN A 568 -26.12 -5.12 39.90
CA GLN A 568 -25.42 -6.38 39.59
C GLN A 568 -24.02 -6.12 39.03
N LEU A 569 -23.84 -5.10 38.20
CA LEU A 569 -22.52 -4.72 37.66
C LEU A 569 -21.59 -4.22 38.77
N VAL A 570 -22.10 -3.43 39.70
CA VAL A 570 -21.33 -2.93 40.85
C VAL A 570 -20.93 -4.06 41.78
N GLN A 571 -21.86 -4.97 42.13
CA GLN A 571 -21.57 -6.14 42.99
C GLN A 571 -20.48 -7.03 42.43
N ARG A 572 -20.52 -7.35 41.13
CA ARG A 572 -19.47 -8.14 40.45
C ARG A 572 -18.08 -7.52 40.50
N GLN A 573 -17.98 -6.17 40.64
CA GLN A 573 -16.70 -5.50 40.81
C GLN A 573 -16.17 -5.54 42.25
N PHE A 574 -17.01 -5.79 43.25
CA PHE A 574 -16.58 -5.95 44.63
C PHE A 574 -16.22 -7.41 44.97
N GLU A 575 -16.63 -8.37 44.15
CA GLU A 575 -16.29 -9.78 44.33
C GLU A 575 -14.96 -10.18 43.67
N THR A 576 -14.35 -9.31 42.89
CA THR A 576 -13.03 -9.45 42.25
C THR A 576 -12.03 -8.50 42.90
#